data_f6be11d0ddccaf4ed0087e2ae18e38f9
#
_entry.id   f6be11d0ddccaf4ed0087e2ae18e38f9
#
_cell.length_a   1.000
_cell.length_b   1.000
_cell.length_c   1.000
_cell.angle_alpha   90.00
_cell.angle_beta   90.00
_cell.angle_gamma   90.00
#
_symmetry.space_group_name_H-M   'P 1'
#
loop_
_entity.id
_entity.type
_entity.pdbx_description
1 polymer ?
#
loop_
_entity_poly.entity_id
_entity_poly.type
_entity_poly.pdbx_seq_one_letter_code
_entity_poly.pdbx_strand_id
1 'polypeptide(L)'
;MTVVQDARRLRAIDQFELDYATQKSRAKLGWLIASILFFTCFGFSAWFGDFFKVTQVTNVDGSREWRWIIPAGLPRLGEFIEKTLPVLRWDSLGSDLSEWFWRWKVWLNLLVETVLIAFMATALGVFGGFVMSFPASRNLAPNTWVLWISRRYLEIARTVPELVWALIFVFCFSVGPMAGVLAIGLHTAGALGKLYSEVNENIDMRPLEGVKAAGGTWFDQIRYGAVPQVMPNIISYTLLRFEINVRASSIIGYVGAGGLGQEFREALSLQEYTDLSALFVIILLTVIVFDYVSEKLRHKVIGLEKGPTT
;
A
#
# COMPACT_ATOMS: atom_id res chain seq x y z
N MET A 1 2.97 -53.84 -40.68
CA MET A 1 2.87 -52.38 -40.36
C MET A 1 2.86 -52.04 -38.88
N THR A 2 2.40 -52.91 -38.00
CA THR A 2 2.31 -52.73 -36.53
C THR A 2 3.65 -52.63 -35.80
N VAL A 3 4.65 -53.51 -36.15
CA VAL A 3 5.95 -53.54 -35.41
C VAL A 3 6.79 -52.27 -35.57
N VAL A 4 6.72 -51.60 -36.70
CA VAL A 4 7.45 -50.35 -36.94
C VAL A 4 6.81 -49.15 -36.21
N GLN A 5 5.49 -49.18 -36.01
CA GLN A 5 4.76 -48.16 -35.24
C GLN A 5 5.06 -48.29 -33.75
N ASP A 6 5.13 -49.52 -33.20
CA ASP A 6 5.46 -49.76 -31.79
C ASP A 6 6.92 -49.36 -31.50
N ALA A 7 7.86 -49.63 -32.37
CA ALA A 7 9.25 -49.19 -32.21
C ALA A 7 9.43 -47.67 -32.23
N ARG A 8 8.58 -46.94 -32.98
CA ARG A 8 8.57 -45.46 -32.93
C ARG A 8 7.95 -44.91 -31.66
N ARG A 9 6.90 -45.55 -31.18
CA ARG A 9 6.29 -45.17 -29.88
C ARG A 9 7.23 -45.36 -28.70
N LEU A 10 7.93 -46.48 -28.64
CA LEU A 10 8.89 -46.76 -27.58
C LEU A 10 10.04 -45.74 -27.59
N ARG A 11 10.61 -45.42 -28.75
CA ARG A 11 11.65 -44.37 -28.84
C ARG A 11 11.15 -42.97 -28.43
N ALA A 12 9.92 -42.62 -28.72
CA ALA A 12 9.32 -41.37 -28.31
C ALA A 12 9.11 -41.28 -26.78
N ILE A 13 8.76 -42.38 -26.15
CA ILE A 13 8.62 -42.50 -24.70
C ILE A 13 10.00 -42.40 -24.02
N ASP A 14 11.01 -43.12 -24.52
CA ASP A 14 12.38 -43.06 -24.01
C ASP A 14 12.98 -41.64 -24.13
N GLN A 15 12.74 -40.94 -25.24
CA GLN A 15 13.14 -39.55 -25.39
C GLN A 15 12.43 -38.63 -24.43
N PHE A 16 11.13 -38.78 -24.25
CA PHE A 16 10.36 -38.00 -23.28
C PHE A 16 10.84 -38.18 -21.84
N GLU A 17 11.14 -39.43 -21.44
CA GLU A 17 11.68 -39.71 -20.12
C GLU A 17 13.06 -39.10 -19.88
N LEU A 18 13.93 -39.13 -20.90
CA LEU A 18 15.25 -38.47 -20.86
C LEU A 18 15.14 -36.93 -20.78
N ASP A 19 14.25 -36.36 -21.57
CA ASP A 19 14.01 -34.92 -21.56
C ASP A 19 13.39 -34.47 -20.24
N TYR A 20 12.44 -35.25 -19.69
CA TYR A 20 11.84 -34.99 -18.38
C TYR A 20 12.87 -35.12 -17.25
N ALA A 21 13.71 -36.12 -17.25
CA ALA A 21 14.76 -36.32 -16.26
C ALA A 21 15.80 -35.17 -16.30
N THR A 22 16.18 -34.73 -17.51
CA THR A 22 17.08 -33.58 -17.69
C THR A 22 16.45 -32.27 -17.26
N GLN A 23 15.19 -32.04 -17.57
CA GLN A 23 14.44 -30.84 -17.15
C GLN A 23 14.26 -30.80 -15.63
N LYS A 24 13.96 -31.94 -15.02
CA LYS A 24 13.85 -32.09 -13.55
C LYS A 24 15.19 -31.87 -12.84
N SER A 25 16.30 -32.33 -13.42
CA SER A 25 17.63 -32.11 -12.85
C SER A 25 18.06 -30.63 -12.96
N ARG A 26 17.78 -29.98 -14.11
CA ARG A 26 18.02 -28.53 -14.29
C ARG A 26 17.18 -27.69 -13.34
N ALA A 27 15.92 -28.06 -13.12
CA ALA A 27 15.05 -27.39 -12.14
C ALA A 27 15.60 -27.53 -10.72
N LYS A 28 16.04 -28.74 -10.31
CA LYS A 28 16.68 -28.96 -9.00
C LYS A 28 17.96 -28.15 -8.83
N LEU A 29 18.81 -28.10 -9.86
CA LEU A 29 20.01 -27.27 -9.84
C LEU A 29 19.67 -25.78 -9.76
N GLY A 30 18.65 -25.31 -10.50
CA GLY A 30 18.16 -23.94 -10.43
C GLY A 30 17.66 -23.55 -9.04
N TRP A 31 16.88 -24.43 -8.38
CA TRP A 31 16.45 -24.23 -7.00
C TRP A 31 17.61 -24.23 -6.00
N LEU A 32 18.59 -25.07 -6.20
CA LEU A 32 19.78 -25.12 -5.34
C LEU A 32 20.61 -23.85 -5.46
N ILE A 33 20.85 -23.37 -6.68
CA ILE A 33 21.55 -22.10 -6.94
C ILE A 33 20.75 -20.92 -6.34
N ALA A 34 19.43 -20.88 -6.55
CA ALA A 34 18.58 -19.83 -5.99
C ALA A 34 18.60 -19.85 -4.45
N SER A 35 18.58 -21.03 -3.83
CA SER A 35 18.69 -21.17 -2.37
C SER A 35 20.05 -20.69 -1.86
N ILE A 36 21.14 -21.09 -2.50
CA ILE A 36 22.50 -20.65 -2.13
C ILE A 36 22.60 -19.11 -2.26
N LEU A 37 22.12 -18.53 -3.37
CA LEU A 37 22.09 -17.08 -3.57
C LEU A 37 21.27 -16.39 -2.48
N PHE A 38 20.08 -16.91 -2.17
CA PHE A 38 19.22 -16.36 -1.13
C PHE A 38 19.92 -16.36 0.23
N PHE A 39 20.46 -17.52 0.67
CA PHE A 39 21.12 -17.59 1.96
C PHE A 39 22.43 -16.78 2.02
N THR A 40 23.15 -16.68 0.91
CA THR A 40 24.35 -15.84 0.83
C THR A 40 23.98 -14.36 0.94
N CYS A 41 22.97 -13.89 0.18
CA CYS A 41 22.46 -12.53 0.28
C CYS A 41 21.88 -12.23 1.66
N PHE A 42 21.13 -13.18 2.24
CA PHE A 42 20.59 -13.05 3.60
C PHE A 42 21.69 -12.96 4.64
N GLY A 43 22.68 -13.86 4.58
CA GLY A 43 23.82 -13.83 5.50
C GLY A 43 24.66 -12.55 5.38
N PHE A 44 24.90 -12.12 4.14
CA PHE A 44 25.59 -10.84 3.89
C PHE A 44 24.79 -9.64 4.42
N SER A 45 23.48 -9.61 4.16
CA SER A 45 22.59 -8.56 4.65
C SER A 45 22.53 -8.53 6.19
N ALA A 46 22.43 -9.70 6.81
CA ALA A 46 22.43 -9.83 8.27
C ALA A 46 23.78 -9.39 8.89
N TRP A 47 24.88 -9.72 8.22
CA TRP A 47 26.21 -9.25 8.65
C TRP A 47 26.36 -7.73 8.45
N PHE A 48 25.97 -7.20 7.30
CA PHE A 48 26.04 -5.77 7.00
C PHE A 48 25.08 -4.94 7.87
N GLY A 49 23.90 -5.47 8.20
CA GLY A 49 22.91 -4.84 9.08
C GLY A 49 23.21 -4.98 10.57
N ASP A 50 24.42 -5.41 10.95
CA ASP A 50 24.84 -5.59 12.35
C ASP A 50 23.95 -6.55 13.17
N PHE A 51 23.20 -7.46 12.53
CA PHE A 51 22.32 -8.41 13.23
C PHE A 51 23.06 -9.30 14.23
N PHE A 52 24.33 -9.57 13.97
CA PHE A 52 25.22 -10.36 14.83
C PHE A 52 26.13 -9.51 15.72
N LYS A 53 25.87 -8.20 15.78
CA LYS A 53 26.68 -7.31 16.62
C LYS A 53 26.43 -7.61 18.09
N VAL A 54 27.51 -7.68 18.82
CA VAL A 54 27.50 -7.79 20.28
C VAL A 54 27.52 -6.36 20.84
N THR A 55 26.56 -6.06 21.70
CA THR A 55 26.46 -4.73 22.33
C THR A 55 26.58 -4.86 23.85
N GLN A 56 27.08 -3.82 24.49
CA GLN A 56 27.16 -3.74 25.94
C GLN A 56 25.80 -3.29 26.48
N VAL A 57 25.15 -4.13 27.25
CA VAL A 57 23.86 -3.84 27.91
C VAL A 57 24.11 -3.58 29.36
N THR A 58 23.62 -2.45 29.89
CA THR A 58 23.63 -2.17 31.32
C THR A 58 22.31 -2.70 31.90
N ASN A 59 22.39 -3.66 32.78
CA ASN A 59 21.25 -4.23 33.50
C ASN A 59 20.70 -3.24 34.53
N VAL A 60 19.51 -3.51 35.08
CA VAL A 60 18.87 -2.67 36.11
C VAL A 60 19.70 -2.55 37.38
N ASP A 61 20.53 -3.54 37.69
CA ASP A 61 21.48 -3.56 38.80
C ASP A 61 22.79 -2.79 38.57
N GLY A 62 22.93 -2.14 37.39
CA GLY A 62 24.12 -1.42 36.97
C GLY A 62 25.24 -2.28 36.40
N SER A 63 25.10 -3.60 36.38
CA SER A 63 26.06 -4.50 35.74
C SER A 63 26.07 -4.36 34.22
N ARG A 64 27.25 -4.49 33.62
CA ARG A 64 27.43 -4.41 32.17
C ARG A 64 27.75 -5.79 31.61
N GLU A 65 26.89 -6.28 30.70
CA GLU A 65 27.10 -7.54 30.02
C GLU A 65 27.15 -7.37 28.50
N TRP A 66 27.99 -8.17 27.84
CA TRP A 66 28.02 -8.23 26.39
C TRP A 66 26.95 -9.20 25.90
N ARG A 67 25.97 -8.72 25.17
CA ARG A 67 24.89 -9.54 24.58
C ARG A 67 24.75 -9.26 23.09
N TRP A 68 24.29 -10.28 22.37
CA TRP A 68 23.86 -10.08 20.99
C TRP A 68 22.74 -9.04 20.93
N ILE A 69 22.73 -8.22 19.86
CA ILE A 69 21.79 -7.08 19.75
C ILE A 69 20.32 -7.51 19.83
N ILE A 70 19.97 -8.65 19.21
CA ILE A 70 18.60 -9.17 19.22
C ILE A 70 18.18 -9.63 20.64
N PRO A 71 18.89 -10.55 21.33
CA PRO A 71 18.55 -10.91 22.70
C PRO A 71 18.62 -9.73 23.68
N ALA A 72 19.48 -8.72 23.41
CA ALA A 72 19.56 -7.52 24.24
C ALA A 72 18.35 -6.62 24.10
N GLY A 73 17.66 -6.64 22.95
CA GLY A 73 16.46 -5.86 22.69
C GLY A 73 15.16 -6.46 23.27
N LEU A 74 15.09 -7.78 23.44
CA LEU A 74 13.87 -8.46 23.91
C LEU A 74 13.38 -8.01 25.29
N PRO A 75 14.23 -7.84 26.31
CA PRO A 75 13.80 -7.31 27.61
C PRO A 75 13.24 -5.89 27.52
N ARG A 76 13.86 -5.03 26.67
CA ARG A 76 13.38 -3.66 26.43
C ARG A 76 12.04 -3.64 25.72
N LEU A 77 11.80 -4.58 24.80
CA LEU A 77 10.49 -4.76 24.18
C LEU A 77 9.44 -5.16 25.22
N GLY A 78 9.78 -6.09 26.13
CA GLY A 78 8.90 -6.47 27.25
C GLY A 78 8.55 -5.28 28.12
N GLU A 79 9.55 -4.51 28.53
CA GLU A 79 9.39 -3.29 29.33
C GLU A 79 8.54 -2.23 28.62
N PHE A 80 8.75 -2.06 27.29
CA PHE A 80 7.95 -1.15 26.48
C PHE A 80 6.49 -1.58 26.44
N ILE A 81 6.22 -2.87 26.22
CA ILE A 81 4.84 -3.42 26.19
C ILE A 81 4.17 -3.24 27.56
N GLU A 82 4.88 -3.55 28.66
CA GLU A 82 4.37 -3.40 30.01
C GLU A 82 4.01 -1.94 30.35
N LYS A 83 4.85 -0.99 29.95
CA LYS A 83 4.59 0.44 30.15
C LYS A 83 3.48 0.98 29.23
N THR A 84 3.28 0.36 28.08
CA THR A 84 2.31 0.81 27.06
C THR A 84 0.90 0.31 27.38
N LEU A 85 0.76 -0.89 27.98
CA LEU A 85 -0.55 -1.44 28.30
C LEU A 85 -1.13 -0.79 29.57
N PRO A 86 -2.41 -0.37 29.55
CA PRO A 86 -3.07 0.13 30.74
C PRO A 86 -3.29 -0.99 31.76
N VAL A 87 -3.24 -0.66 33.03
CA VAL A 87 -3.57 -1.59 34.12
C VAL A 87 -5.10 -1.60 34.29
N LEU A 88 -5.75 -2.56 33.66
CA LEU A 88 -7.21 -2.73 33.74
C LEU A 88 -7.57 -3.71 34.89
N ARG A 89 -8.34 -3.25 35.82
CA ARG A 89 -8.87 -4.05 36.96
C ARG A 89 -10.36 -4.28 36.81
N TRP A 90 -10.80 -5.50 37.07
CA TRP A 90 -12.24 -5.84 36.95
C TRP A 90 -13.14 -5.02 37.84
N ASP A 91 -12.66 -4.62 39.03
CA ASP A 91 -13.41 -3.87 40.03
C ASP A 91 -13.56 -2.37 39.70
N SER A 92 -12.66 -1.85 38.79
CA SER A 92 -12.57 -0.43 38.44
C SER A 92 -12.51 -0.19 36.93
N LEU A 93 -13.02 -1.12 36.12
CA LEU A 93 -12.93 -1.04 34.65
C LEU A 93 -13.43 0.28 34.06
N GLY A 94 -14.50 0.84 34.59
CA GLY A 94 -15.09 2.09 34.11
C GLY A 94 -14.18 3.30 34.33
N SER A 95 -13.57 3.39 35.53
CA SER A 95 -12.62 4.45 35.88
C SER A 95 -11.30 4.26 35.14
N ASP A 96 -10.79 3.03 35.06
CA ASP A 96 -9.53 2.72 34.38
C ASP A 96 -9.62 3.01 32.86
N LEU A 97 -10.76 2.71 32.22
CA LEU A 97 -11.02 3.06 30.82
C LEU A 97 -11.16 4.57 30.63
N SER A 98 -11.81 5.29 31.54
CA SER A 98 -11.95 6.74 31.46
C SER A 98 -10.61 7.46 31.66
N GLU A 99 -9.74 6.91 32.49
CA GLU A 99 -8.36 7.38 32.67
C GLU A 99 -7.49 7.07 31.45
N TRP A 100 -7.61 5.88 30.89
CA TRP A 100 -6.87 5.50 29.68
C TRP A 100 -7.23 6.37 28.47
N PHE A 101 -8.54 6.73 28.31
CA PHE A 101 -9.02 7.60 27.23
C PHE A 101 -9.29 9.04 27.71
N TRP A 102 -8.51 9.57 28.66
CA TRP A 102 -8.75 10.88 29.30
C TRP A 102 -8.84 12.06 28.30
N ARG A 103 -8.12 12.00 27.18
CA ARG A 103 -8.14 13.02 26.11
C ARG A 103 -9.01 12.63 24.90
N TRP A 104 -9.96 11.68 25.08
CA TRP A 104 -10.74 11.14 23.96
C TRP A 104 -11.37 12.19 23.04
N LYS A 105 -11.82 13.34 23.56
CA LYS A 105 -12.41 14.44 22.76
C LYS A 105 -11.40 15.06 21.82
N VAL A 106 -10.18 15.28 22.29
CA VAL A 106 -9.09 15.82 21.47
C VAL A 106 -8.70 14.82 20.39
N TRP A 107 -8.51 13.57 20.77
CA TRP A 107 -8.14 12.50 19.85
C TRP A 107 -9.21 12.23 18.80
N LEU A 108 -10.50 12.35 19.17
CA LEU A 108 -11.59 12.23 18.20
C LEU A 108 -11.57 13.37 17.16
N ASN A 109 -11.28 14.60 17.57
CA ASN A 109 -11.14 15.72 16.64
C ASN A 109 -9.95 15.50 15.69
N LEU A 110 -8.82 15.04 16.20
CA LEU A 110 -7.63 14.71 15.40
C LEU A 110 -7.88 13.51 14.48
N LEU A 111 -8.70 12.54 14.92
CA LEU A 111 -9.17 11.45 14.07
C LEU A 111 -9.99 11.97 12.89
N VAL A 112 -10.95 12.87 13.13
CA VAL A 112 -11.73 13.50 12.07
C VAL A 112 -10.82 14.25 11.10
N GLU A 113 -9.84 15.00 11.62
CA GLU A 113 -8.84 15.68 10.80
C GLU A 113 -8.06 14.68 9.93
N THR A 114 -7.59 13.56 10.50
CA THR A 114 -6.89 12.49 9.78
C THR A 114 -7.73 11.93 8.63
N VAL A 115 -9.01 11.66 8.89
CA VAL A 115 -9.95 11.15 7.87
C VAL A 115 -10.21 12.20 6.79
N LEU A 116 -10.33 13.47 7.15
CA LEU A 116 -10.49 14.57 6.19
C LEU A 116 -9.24 14.74 5.31
N ILE A 117 -8.04 14.63 5.87
CA ILE A 117 -6.78 14.62 5.11
C ILE A 117 -6.81 13.47 4.09
N ALA A 118 -7.16 12.25 4.52
CA ALA A 118 -7.25 11.10 3.64
C ALA A 118 -8.29 11.29 2.53
N PHE A 119 -9.45 11.84 2.85
CA PHE A 119 -10.53 12.11 1.90
C PHE A 119 -10.09 13.15 0.85
N MET A 120 -9.57 14.29 1.28
CA MET A 120 -9.11 15.35 0.40
C MET A 120 -7.94 14.89 -0.48
N ALA A 121 -7.00 14.16 0.09
CA ALA A 121 -5.87 13.59 -0.65
C ALA A 121 -6.35 12.57 -1.69
N THR A 122 -7.31 11.72 -1.33
CA THR A 122 -7.90 10.76 -2.28
C THR A 122 -8.63 11.48 -3.40
N ALA A 123 -9.46 12.49 -3.09
CA ALA A 123 -10.18 13.27 -4.10
C ALA A 123 -9.21 13.96 -5.08
N LEU A 124 -8.15 14.58 -4.57
CA LEU A 124 -7.11 15.21 -5.39
C LEU A 124 -6.39 14.15 -6.25
N GLY A 125 -6.02 13.03 -5.66
CA GLY A 125 -5.34 11.93 -6.32
C GLY A 125 -6.20 11.26 -7.40
N VAL A 126 -7.50 11.06 -7.13
CA VAL A 126 -8.47 10.53 -8.10
C VAL A 126 -8.61 11.48 -9.28
N PHE A 127 -8.81 12.75 -9.03
CA PHE A 127 -8.91 13.74 -10.09
C PHE A 127 -7.65 13.77 -10.97
N GLY A 128 -6.47 13.89 -10.36
CA GLY A 128 -5.20 13.90 -11.08
C GLY A 128 -4.93 12.60 -11.82
N GLY A 129 -5.16 11.46 -11.17
CA GLY A 129 -5.00 10.13 -11.76
C GLY A 129 -5.98 9.88 -12.91
N PHE A 130 -7.24 10.27 -12.75
CA PHE A 130 -8.26 10.14 -13.79
C PHE A 130 -7.89 10.92 -15.05
N VAL A 131 -7.58 12.21 -14.91
CA VAL A 131 -7.21 13.06 -16.04
C VAL A 131 -5.96 12.54 -16.75
N MET A 132 -4.94 12.13 -15.98
CA MET A 132 -3.67 11.66 -16.54
C MET A 132 -3.72 10.23 -17.08
N SER A 133 -4.73 9.43 -16.71
CA SER A 133 -4.83 8.03 -17.16
C SER A 133 -5.07 7.90 -18.66
N PHE A 134 -5.88 8.78 -19.24
CA PHE A 134 -6.23 8.71 -20.68
C PHE A 134 -5.01 8.98 -21.58
N PRO A 135 -4.26 10.08 -21.41
CA PRO A 135 -3.05 10.28 -22.20
C PRO A 135 -1.92 9.30 -21.88
N ALA A 136 -1.98 8.63 -20.71
CA ALA A 136 -1.03 7.57 -20.34
C ALA A 136 -1.38 6.19 -20.90
N SER A 137 -2.55 6.00 -21.53
CA SER A 137 -3.01 4.74 -22.14
C SER A 137 -2.56 4.65 -23.60
N ARG A 138 -2.01 3.49 -24.02
CA ARG A 138 -1.44 3.32 -25.39
C ARG A 138 -2.49 3.49 -26.48
N ASN A 139 -3.70 3.00 -26.21
CA ASN A 139 -4.82 3.02 -27.18
C ASN A 139 -5.54 4.37 -27.25
N LEU A 140 -5.37 5.26 -26.25
CA LEU A 140 -6.09 6.53 -26.15
C LEU A 140 -5.19 7.76 -26.29
N ALA A 141 -3.87 7.60 -26.20
CA ALA A 141 -2.93 8.72 -26.27
C ALA A 141 -2.98 9.42 -27.63
N PRO A 142 -3.04 10.77 -27.68
CA PRO A 142 -3.05 11.52 -28.93
C PRO A 142 -1.76 11.34 -29.77
N ASN A 143 -0.62 11.19 -29.09
CA ASN A 143 0.67 10.94 -29.72
C ASN A 143 1.67 10.29 -28.74
N THR A 144 2.78 9.76 -29.25
CA THR A 144 3.81 9.06 -28.47
C THR A 144 4.50 9.94 -27.42
N TRP A 145 4.68 11.23 -27.68
CA TRP A 145 5.31 12.14 -26.73
C TRP A 145 4.41 12.40 -25.52
N VAL A 146 3.13 12.63 -25.73
CA VAL A 146 2.14 12.81 -24.66
C VAL A 146 2.06 11.52 -23.82
N LEU A 147 2.01 10.37 -24.48
CA LEU A 147 2.06 9.07 -23.80
C LEU A 147 3.30 8.94 -22.90
N TRP A 148 4.48 9.24 -23.46
CA TRP A 148 5.74 9.10 -22.73
C TRP A 148 5.82 10.03 -21.53
N ILE A 149 5.49 11.33 -21.71
CA ILE A 149 5.50 12.33 -20.64
C ILE A 149 4.52 11.96 -19.53
N SER A 150 3.27 11.60 -19.89
CA SER A 150 2.24 11.24 -18.91
C SER A 150 2.64 10.01 -18.09
N ARG A 151 3.23 9.00 -18.72
CA ARG A 151 3.75 7.82 -18.03
C ARG A 151 4.90 8.14 -17.08
N ARG A 152 5.86 8.95 -17.52
CA ARG A 152 6.98 9.36 -16.66
C ARG A 152 6.51 10.14 -15.45
N TYR A 153 5.57 11.06 -15.65
CA TYR A 153 4.98 11.82 -14.55
C TYR A 153 4.32 10.89 -13.52
N LEU A 154 3.46 9.98 -13.96
CA LEU A 154 2.78 9.01 -13.08
C LEU A 154 3.78 8.08 -12.38
N GLU A 155 4.84 7.65 -13.07
CA GLU A 155 5.89 6.81 -12.49
C GLU A 155 6.66 7.57 -11.40
N ILE A 156 7.09 8.79 -11.62
CA ILE A 156 7.79 9.61 -10.63
C ILE A 156 6.89 9.84 -9.40
N ALA A 157 5.64 10.25 -9.63
CA ALA A 157 4.70 10.55 -8.56
C ALA A 157 4.46 9.36 -7.61
N ARG A 158 4.38 8.12 -8.14
CA ARG A 158 4.14 6.90 -7.35
C ARG A 158 5.41 6.20 -6.83
N THR A 159 6.57 6.45 -7.46
CA THR A 159 7.81 5.78 -7.06
C THR A 159 8.43 6.41 -5.83
N VAL A 160 8.29 7.72 -5.70
CA VAL A 160 8.73 8.43 -4.50
C VAL A 160 7.77 8.11 -3.34
N PRO A 161 8.25 7.57 -2.22
CA PRO A 161 7.41 7.28 -1.07
C PRO A 161 6.65 8.52 -0.58
N GLU A 162 5.41 8.33 -0.16
CA GLU A 162 4.55 9.43 0.32
C GLU A 162 5.15 10.20 1.51
N LEU A 163 5.92 9.55 2.37
CA LEU A 163 6.67 10.18 3.46
C LEU A 163 7.70 11.20 2.95
N VAL A 164 8.39 10.87 1.85
CA VAL A 164 9.38 11.79 1.24
C VAL A 164 8.67 13.01 0.66
N TRP A 165 7.54 12.81 -0.03
CA TRP A 165 6.70 13.92 -0.47
C TRP A 165 6.22 14.78 0.70
N ALA A 166 5.80 14.15 1.81
CA ALA A 166 5.37 14.88 3.00
C ALA A 166 6.47 15.77 3.58
N LEU A 167 7.70 15.26 3.70
CA LEU A 167 8.85 16.04 4.15
C LEU A 167 9.12 17.25 3.25
N ILE A 168 9.07 17.06 1.92
CA ILE A 168 9.24 18.14 0.95
C ILE A 168 8.14 19.20 1.13
N PHE A 169 6.88 18.79 1.24
CA PHE A 169 5.77 19.71 1.37
C PHE A 169 5.70 20.39 2.75
N VAL A 170 6.10 19.69 3.83
CA VAL A 170 6.26 20.32 5.14
C VAL A 170 7.34 21.40 5.10
N PHE A 171 8.44 21.16 4.40
CA PHE A 171 9.48 22.17 4.20
C PHE A 171 8.96 23.39 3.40
N CYS A 172 8.16 23.16 2.35
CA CYS A 172 7.64 24.20 1.48
C CYS A 172 6.48 25.02 2.12
N PHE A 173 5.56 24.34 2.83
CA PHE A 173 4.28 24.92 3.27
C PHE A 173 4.14 24.96 4.80
N SER A 174 5.17 24.58 5.55
CA SER A 174 5.17 24.40 6.99
C SER A 174 4.39 23.15 7.45
N VAL A 175 4.50 22.86 8.75
CA VAL A 175 3.80 21.77 9.43
C VAL A 175 2.28 21.99 9.35
N GLY A 176 1.54 20.97 8.93
CA GLY A 176 0.07 21.07 8.90
C GLY A 176 -0.59 20.14 7.88
N PRO A 177 -1.93 20.06 7.90
CA PRO A 177 -2.73 19.14 7.09
C PRO A 177 -2.53 19.29 5.57
N MET A 178 -2.23 20.52 5.10
CA MET A 178 -2.02 20.77 3.68
C MET A 178 -0.85 19.98 3.10
N ALA A 179 0.25 19.87 3.84
CA ALA A 179 1.41 19.08 3.42
C ALA A 179 1.05 17.59 3.27
N GLY A 180 0.25 17.06 4.21
CA GLY A 180 -0.26 15.68 4.14
C GLY A 180 -1.17 15.44 2.95
N VAL A 181 -2.14 16.34 2.71
CA VAL A 181 -3.06 16.26 1.56
C VAL A 181 -2.30 16.26 0.24
N LEU A 182 -1.33 17.14 0.06
CA LEU A 182 -0.55 17.22 -1.17
C LEU A 182 0.35 16.01 -1.37
N ALA A 183 0.99 15.51 -0.30
CA ALA A 183 1.89 14.35 -0.36
C ALA A 183 1.14 13.07 -0.75
N ILE A 184 0.09 12.76 0.00
CA ILE A 184 -0.75 11.58 -0.26
C ILE A 184 -1.46 11.74 -1.61
N GLY A 185 -1.97 12.94 -1.92
CA GLY A 185 -2.69 13.23 -3.16
C GLY A 185 -1.83 13.03 -4.40
N LEU A 186 -0.60 13.54 -4.40
CA LEU A 186 0.36 13.38 -5.51
C LEU A 186 0.74 11.91 -5.71
N HIS A 187 1.10 11.21 -4.64
CA HIS A 187 1.40 9.78 -4.69
C HIS A 187 0.19 8.97 -5.17
N THR A 188 -1.01 9.30 -4.69
CA THR A 188 -2.26 8.66 -5.10
C THR A 188 -2.57 8.92 -6.57
N ALA A 189 -2.36 10.15 -7.08
CA ALA A 189 -2.53 10.45 -8.50
C ALA A 189 -1.63 9.59 -9.39
N GLY A 190 -0.37 9.40 -8.97
CA GLY A 190 0.57 8.50 -9.65
C GLY A 190 0.12 7.04 -9.65
N ALA A 191 -0.29 6.53 -8.49
CA ALA A 191 -0.71 5.14 -8.31
C ALA A 191 -2.03 4.85 -9.05
N LEU A 192 -3.07 5.67 -8.85
CA LEU A 192 -4.36 5.50 -9.52
C LEU A 192 -4.28 5.78 -11.01
N GLY A 193 -3.54 6.81 -11.43
CA GLY A 193 -3.37 7.12 -12.84
C GLY A 193 -2.75 5.95 -13.63
N LYS A 194 -1.80 5.24 -13.01
CA LYS A 194 -1.24 4.01 -13.60
C LYS A 194 -2.26 2.89 -13.68
N LEU A 195 -2.97 2.58 -12.58
CA LEU A 195 -4.01 1.55 -12.56
C LEU A 195 -5.13 1.86 -13.56
N TYR A 196 -5.62 3.10 -13.58
CA TYR A 196 -6.65 3.53 -14.53
C TYR A 196 -6.17 3.44 -15.98
N SER A 197 -4.89 3.76 -16.26
CA SER A 197 -4.35 3.61 -17.61
C SER A 197 -4.33 2.16 -18.08
N GLU A 198 -4.08 1.20 -17.18
CA GLU A 198 -4.13 -0.23 -17.47
C GLU A 198 -5.57 -0.70 -17.74
N VAL A 199 -6.54 -0.20 -16.99
CA VAL A 199 -7.96 -0.45 -17.28
C VAL A 199 -8.36 0.12 -18.63
N ASN A 200 -7.96 1.36 -18.92
CA ASN A 200 -8.23 2.01 -20.21
C ASN A 200 -7.64 1.25 -21.40
N GLU A 201 -6.50 0.56 -21.23
CA GLU A 201 -5.88 -0.24 -22.29
C GLU A 201 -6.66 -1.52 -22.65
N ASN A 202 -7.57 -1.95 -21.76
CA ASN A 202 -8.36 -3.19 -21.92
C ASN A 202 -9.82 -2.96 -22.34
N ILE A 203 -10.21 -1.75 -22.73
CA ILE A 203 -11.57 -1.44 -23.18
C ILE A 203 -11.86 -1.92 -24.60
N ASP A 204 -13.16 -2.09 -24.93
CA ASP A 204 -13.59 -2.30 -26.31
C ASP A 204 -13.46 -0.99 -27.10
N MET A 205 -12.76 -1.04 -28.22
CA MET A 205 -12.52 0.13 -29.07
C MET A 205 -13.70 0.48 -29.98
N ARG A 206 -14.63 -0.44 -30.21
CA ARG A 206 -15.79 -0.23 -31.12
C ARG A 206 -16.64 0.99 -30.78
N PRO A 207 -17.00 1.25 -29.48
CA PRO A 207 -17.74 2.47 -29.12
C PRO A 207 -16.96 3.75 -29.45
N LEU A 208 -15.64 3.75 -29.28
CA LEU A 208 -14.79 4.91 -29.59
C LEU A 208 -14.75 5.16 -31.11
N GLU A 209 -14.60 4.09 -31.89
CA GLU A 209 -14.62 4.16 -33.35
C GLU A 209 -15.98 4.67 -33.88
N GLY A 210 -17.08 4.26 -33.24
CA GLY A 210 -18.42 4.77 -33.55
C GLY A 210 -18.54 6.28 -33.32
N VAL A 211 -18.05 6.79 -32.18
CA VAL A 211 -18.04 8.23 -31.87
C VAL A 211 -17.15 8.99 -32.88
N LYS A 212 -16.00 8.42 -33.22
CA LYS A 212 -15.09 9.00 -34.21
C LYS A 212 -15.72 9.06 -35.61
N ALA A 213 -16.41 7.99 -36.02
CA ALA A 213 -17.12 7.93 -37.31
C ALA A 213 -18.26 8.96 -37.41
N ALA A 214 -18.89 9.30 -36.27
CA ALA A 214 -19.87 10.38 -36.17
C ALA A 214 -19.26 11.80 -36.13
N GLY A 215 -17.93 11.94 -36.30
CA GLY A 215 -17.21 13.22 -36.29
C GLY A 215 -16.84 13.74 -34.89
N GLY A 216 -16.92 12.89 -33.85
CA GLY A 216 -16.57 13.26 -32.47
C GLY A 216 -15.06 13.52 -32.30
N THR A 217 -14.74 14.48 -31.44
CA THR A 217 -13.37 14.84 -31.07
C THR A 217 -12.75 13.77 -30.15
N TRP A 218 -11.46 13.90 -29.82
CA TRP A 218 -10.79 13.01 -28.85
C TRP A 218 -11.49 13.04 -27.48
N PHE A 219 -11.92 14.20 -27.00
CA PHE A 219 -12.67 14.31 -25.74
C PHE A 219 -14.02 13.61 -25.80
N ASP A 220 -14.71 13.66 -26.94
CA ASP A 220 -15.98 12.96 -27.12
C ASP A 220 -15.79 11.44 -27.10
N GLN A 221 -14.73 10.94 -27.76
CA GLN A 221 -14.38 9.52 -27.73
C GLN A 221 -14.11 9.05 -26.30
N ILE A 222 -13.37 9.81 -25.49
CA ILE A 222 -13.14 9.49 -24.10
C ILE A 222 -14.45 9.53 -23.32
N ARG A 223 -15.20 10.62 -23.39
CA ARG A 223 -16.39 10.85 -22.59
C ARG A 223 -17.49 9.81 -22.85
N TYR A 224 -17.75 9.52 -24.11
CA TYR A 224 -18.86 8.64 -24.51
C TYR A 224 -18.44 7.19 -24.82
N GLY A 225 -17.19 6.99 -25.21
CA GLY A 225 -16.68 5.67 -25.56
C GLY A 225 -15.93 4.98 -24.42
N ALA A 226 -14.95 5.66 -23.79
CA ALA A 226 -14.08 5.06 -22.79
C ALA A 226 -14.67 5.12 -21.37
N VAL A 227 -15.04 6.31 -20.88
CA VAL A 227 -15.46 6.55 -19.48
C VAL A 227 -16.58 5.61 -19.02
N PRO A 228 -17.66 5.37 -19.80
CA PRO A 228 -18.72 4.46 -19.35
C PRO A 228 -18.23 3.03 -19.09
N GLN A 229 -17.26 2.55 -19.87
CA GLN A 229 -16.71 1.21 -19.73
C GLN A 229 -15.81 1.04 -18.50
N VAL A 230 -15.05 2.09 -18.12
CA VAL A 230 -14.03 2.00 -17.07
C VAL A 230 -14.52 2.47 -15.70
N MET A 231 -15.66 3.17 -15.64
CA MET A 231 -16.15 3.82 -14.42
C MET A 231 -16.30 2.85 -13.22
N PRO A 232 -16.85 1.64 -13.37
CA PRO A 232 -16.96 0.70 -12.25
C PRO A 232 -15.59 0.33 -11.65
N ASN A 233 -14.60 0.09 -12.51
CA ASN A 233 -13.23 -0.22 -12.06
C ASN A 233 -12.56 0.98 -11.39
N ILE A 234 -12.76 2.19 -11.94
CA ILE A 234 -12.27 3.45 -11.36
C ILE A 234 -12.83 3.64 -9.94
N ILE A 235 -14.13 3.47 -9.75
CA ILE A 235 -14.77 3.59 -8.44
C ILE A 235 -14.19 2.55 -7.47
N SER A 236 -14.04 1.30 -7.91
CA SER A 236 -13.50 0.23 -7.09
C SER A 236 -12.07 0.51 -6.61
N TYR A 237 -11.18 0.94 -7.52
CA TYR A 237 -9.81 1.31 -7.15
C TYR A 237 -9.74 2.58 -6.30
N THR A 238 -10.66 3.52 -6.52
CA THR A 238 -10.79 4.72 -5.67
C THR A 238 -11.10 4.35 -4.23
N LEU A 239 -12.07 3.47 -3.99
CA LEU A 239 -12.44 3.01 -2.65
C LEU A 239 -11.28 2.29 -1.97
N LEU A 240 -10.59 1.39 -2.69
CA LEU A 240 -9.41 0.71 -2.19
C LEU A 240 -8.30 1.72 -1.81
N ARG A 241 -8.09 2.72 -2.64
CA ARG A 241 -7.06 3.73 -2.38
C ARG A 241 -7.41 4.63 -1.21
N PHE A 242 -8.70 4.96 -1.03
CA PHE A 242 -9.15 5.72 0.13
C PHE A 242 -8.83 4.99 1.45
N GLU A 243 -9.10 3.70 1.52
CA GLU A 243 -8.74 2.84 2.66
C GLU A 243 -7.23 2.91 2.96
N ILE A 244 -6.38 2.76 1.93
CA ILE A 244 -4.92 2.89 2.06
C ILE A 244 -4.54 4.28 2.56
N ASN A 245 -5.18 5.33 2.05
CA ASN A 245 -4.87 6.71 2.39
C ASN A 245 -5.29 7.08 3.84
N VAL A 246 -6.34 6.46 4.39
CA VAL A 246 -6.69 6.60 5.82
C VAL A 246 -5.55 6.09 6.71
N ARG A 247 -4.96 4.96 6.36
CA ARG A 247 -3.78 4.42 7.05
C ARG A 247 -2.56 5.33 6.88
N ALA A 248 -2.29 5.75 5.65
CA ALA A 248 -1.17 6.61 5.32
C ALA A 248 -1.24 7.96 6.03
N SER A 249 -2.43 8.59 6.13
CA SER A 249 -2.61 9.88 6.80
C SER A 249 -2.28 9.82 8.30
N SER A 250 -2.56 8.67 8.95
CA SER A 250 -2.17 8.46 10.35
C SER A 250 -0.65 8.42 10.54
N ILE A 251 0.08 7.84 9.59
CA ILE A 251 1.55 7.73 9.65
C ILE A 251 2.22 9.05 9.27
N ILE A 252 1.74 9.73 8.23
CA ILE A 252 2.32 10.98 7.71
C ILE A 252 2.22 12.10 8.75
N GLY A 253 1.21 12.09 9.61
CA GLY A 253 1.11 13.00 10.75
C GLY A 253 2.35 13.00 11.66
N TYR A 254 3.06 11.86 11.77
CA TYR A 254 4.30 11.75 12.54
C TYR A 254 5.40 12.71 12.04
N VAL A 255 5.46 13.00 10.76
CA VAL A 255 6.41 13.96 10.18
C VAL A 255 5.88 15.40 10.16
N GLY A 256 4.75 15.66 10.82
CA GLY A 256 4.18 16.99 10.96
C GLY A 256 3.13 17.36 9.91
N ALA A 257 2.55 16.38 9.24
CA ALA A 257 1.50 16.60 8.25
C ALA A 257 0.07 16.57 8.82
N GLY A 258 -0.09 16.85 10.14
CA GLY A 258 -1.38 16.97 10.82
C GLY A 258 -1.99 15.67 11.33
N GLY A 259 -3.14 15.75 11.97
CA GLY A 259 -3.95 14.62 12.43
C GLY A 259 -3.37 13.84 13.61
N LEU A 260 -3.91 12.63 13.85
CA LEU A 260 -3.53 11.75 14.97
C LEU A 260 -2.04 11.41 15.02
N GLY A 261 -1.36 11.32 13.87
CA GLY A 261 0.06 10.98 13.83
C GLY A 261 0.96 12.04 14.49
N GLN A 262 0.50 13.29 14.55
CA GLN A 262 1.22 14.34 15.26
C GLN A 262 1.16 14.14 16.77
N GLU A 263 -0.01 13.82 17.31
CA GLU A 263 -0.19 13.47 18.72
C GLU A 263 0.61 12.22 19.09
N PHE A 264 0.63 11.21 18.21
CA PHE A 264 1.44 10.01 18.39
C PHE A 264 2.94 10.34 18.53
N ARG A 265 3.45 11.26 17.72
CA ARG A 265 4.84 11.75 17.83
C ARG A 265 5.08 12.48 19.15
N GLU A 266 4.13 13.30 19.59
CA GLU A 266 4.23 14.06 20.85
C GLU A 266 4.23 13.12 22.04
N ALA A 267 3.29 12.18 22.13
CA ALA A 267 3.24 11.17 23.19
C ALA A 267 4.54 10.33 23.26
N LEU A 268 5.10 9.95 22.08
CA LEU A 268 6.37 9.24 22.03
C LEU A 268 7.54 10.11 22.54
N SER A 269 7.58 11.38 22.17
CA SER A 269 8.66 12.29 22.58
C SER A 269 8.62 12.62 24.07
N LEU A 270 7.43 12.65 24.66
CA LEU A 270 7.20 12.88 26.10
C LEU A 270 7.26 11.58 26.93
N GLN A 271 7.41 10.43 26.29
CA GLN A 271 7.41 9.08 26.90
C GLN A 271 6.08 8.72 27.61
N GLU A 272 4.98 9.28 27.14
CA GLU A 272 3.62 8.96 27.59
C GLU A 272 3.11 7.68 26.95
N TYR A 273 3.67 6.54 27.38
CA TYR A 273 3.44 5.24 26.75
C TYR A 273 1.99 4.77 26.80
N THR A 274 1.25 5.12 27.84
CA THR A 274 -0.17 4.78 28.00
C THR A 274 -1.01 5.49 26.92
N ASP A 275 -0.72 6.76 26.61
CA ASP A 275 -1.39 7.50 25.56
C ASP A 275 -1.09 6.92 24.17
N LEU A 276 0.13 6.42 23.96
CA LEU A 276 0.48 5.71 22.72
C LEU A 276 -0.43 4.51 22.46
N SER A 277 -0.74 3.72 23.52
CA SER A 277 -1.63 2.57 23.37
C SER A 277 -3.07 2.99 23.06
N ALA A 278 -3.56 4.04 23.69
CA ALA A 278 -4.91 4.57 23.43
C ALA A 278 -5.02 5.08 21.98
N LEU A 279 -4.03 5.85 21.51
CA LEU A 279 -3.96 6.33 20.14
C LEU A 279 -3.87 5.17 19.13
N PHE A 280 -3.06 4.15 19.44
CA PHE A 280 -2.94 2.96 18.62
C PHE A 280 -4.28 2.22 18.48
N VAL A 281 -5.02 2.05 19.58
CA VAL A 281 -6.36 1.44 19.56
C VAL A 281 -7.33 2.27 18.72
N ILE A 282 -7.32 3.60 18.84
CA ILE A 282 -8.15 4.49 18.03
C ILE A 282 -7.84 4.33 16.54
N ILE A 283 -6.56 4.35 16.15
CA ILE A 283 -6.13 4.16 14.76
C ILE A 283 -6.56 2.78 14.25
N LEU A 284 -6.33 1.72 15.03
CA LEU A 284 -6.69 0.35 14.66
C LEU A 284 -8.19 0.20 14.43
N LEU A 285 -9.02 0.69 15.36
CA LEU A 285 -10.47 0.66 15.21
C LEU A 285 -10.93 1.46 13.99
N THR A 286 -10.33 2.61 13.76
CA THR A 286 -10.63 3.43 12.58
C THR A 286 -10.35 2.67 11.29
N VAL A 287 -9.16 2.06 11.18
CA VAL A 287 -8.80 1.26 10.01
C VAL A 287 -9.79 0.13 9.79
N ILE A 288 -10.13 -0.64 10.84
CA ILE A 288 -11.09 -1.75 10.75
C ILE A 288 -12.47 -1.26 10.26
N VAL A 289 -12.94 -0.12 10.76
CA VAL A 289 -14.23 0.45 10.32
C VAL A 289 -14.19 0.84 8.85
N PHE A 290 -13.13 1.53 8.42
CA PHE A 290 -13.01 1.95 7.02
C PHE A 290 -12.79 0.77 6.08
N ASP A 291 -12.02 -0.25 6.47
CA ASP A 291 -11.85 -1.48 5.69
C ASP A 291 -13.20 -2.17 5.46
N TYR A 292 -14.00 -2.34 6.53
CA TYR A 292 -15.32 -2.97 6.44
C TYR A 292 -16.29 -2.16 5.56
N VAL A 293 -16.34 -0.84 5.73
CA VAL A 293 -17.21 0.04 4.94
C VAL A 293 -16.81 0.03 3.47
N SER A 294 -15.50 0.15 3.17
CA SER A 294 -14.97 0.14 1.81
C SER A 294 -15.22 -1.19 1.11
N GLU A 295 -15.03 -2.32 1.80
CA GLU A 295 -15.33 -3.65 1.28
C GLU A 295 -16.81 -3.79 0.89
N LYS A 296 -17.71 -3.39 1.79
CA LYS A 296 -19.15 -3.46 1.55
C LYS A 296 -19.61 -2.59 0.38
N LEU A 297 -19.05 -1.37 0.27
CA LEU A 297 -19.33 -0.46 -0.85
C LEU A 297 -18.81 -1.03 -2.18
N ARG A 298 -17.61 -1.57 -2.18
CA ARG A 298 -16.99 -2.18 -3.37
C ARG A 298 -17.82 -3.37 -3.89
N HIS A 299 -18.24 -4.27 -3.01
CA HIS A 299 -19.12 -5.39 -3.39
C HIS A 299 -20.44 -4.92 -4.01
N LYS A 300 -21.00 -3.82 -3.51
CA LYS A 300 -22.21 -3.25 -4.08
C LYS A 300 -21.98 -2.66 -5.48
N VAL A 301 -20.84 -2.00 -5.70
CA VAL A 301 -20.49 -1.42 -7.01
C VAL A 301 -20.19 -2.50 -8.04
N ILE A 302 -19.38 -3.52 -7.68
CA ILE A 302 -19.06 -4.65 -8.58
C ILE A 302 -20.31 -5.54 -8.81
N GLY A 303 -21.18 -5.70 -7.80
CA GLY A 303 -22.42 -6.48 -7.91
C GLY A 303 -23.44 -5.89 -8.88
N LEU A 304 -23.38 -4.61 -9.16
CA LEU A 304 -24.22 -3.96 -10.17
C LEU A 304 -23.83 -4.36 -11.61
N GLU A 305 -22.60 -4.83 -11.85
CA GLU A 305 -22.16 -5.35 -13.16
C GLU A 305 -22.64 -6.78 -13.43
N LYS A 306 -22.94 -7.56 -12.40
CA LYS A 306 -23.64 -8.83 -12.55
C LYS A 306 -25.14 -8.53 -12.68
N GLY A 307 -25.53 -8.06 -13.86
CA GLY A 307 -26.94 -8.00 -14.22
C GLY A 307 -27.63 -9.38 -14.04
N PRO A 308 -28.96 -9.44 -13.91
CA PRO A 308 -29.64 -10.70 -13.69
C PRO A 308 -29.24 -11.65 -14.81
N THR A 309 -28.57 -12.73 -14.44
CA THR A 309 -28.38 -13.89 -15.33
C THR A 309 -29.77 -14.46 -15.60
N THR A 310 -30.37 -14.04 -16.70
CA THR A 310 -31.52 -14.71 -17.30
C THR A 310 -31.08 -15.98 -18.01
#